data_e856f9b6af88d856e63040ec4f0c364e
#
_entry.id   e856f9b6af88d856e63040ec4f0c364e
#
_cell.length_a   1.000
_cell.length_b   1.000
_cell.length_c   1.000
_cell.angle_alpha   90.00
_cell.angle_beta   90.00
_cell.angle_gamma   90.00
#
_symmetry.space_group_name_H-M   'P 1'
#
loop_
_entity.id
_entity.type
_entity.pdbx_description
1 polymer ?
#
loop_
_entity_poly.entity_id
_entity_poly.type
_entity_poly.pdbx_seq_one_letter_code
_entity_poly.pdbx_strand_id
1 'polypeptide(L)'
;MLQTSQPAQGKTKSGLSAGRWWAALLMVAPFILVYFAFLIYPSIRVLQLSFTNSDIGGSGKWIGLENYTRLISDPLFWNALVNTLYFIALTVIPNTALGLVMALMVMRLKWARRWVLAAFFLPYVLPVSVVTNLWLWLLDQNFGIVNYLTGLVIGWFQDPDWAMPAVAAVTLWWTVGFNVLLFMAAIQNVPQELYEAAALDGASSNQMFRFVTWPLVWPVTSLVLILQLIAQFKIFDQVYLLTQGGPFDKTTVILLLLYRSAFQQQEGGYSSTIGVVLLLIILMAAFLQSRYLGRFRS
;
A
#
# COMPACT_ATOMS: atom_id res chain seq x y z
N MET A 1 -2.68 62.79 -38.36
CA MET A 1 -3.34 62.53 -37.08
C MET A 1 -4.24 61.29 -37.21
N LEU A 2 -3.74 60.12 -36.81
CA LEU A 2 -4.54 58.88 -36.76
C LEU A 2 -4.51 58.41 -35.29
N GLN A 3 -5.60 58.58 -34.59
CA GLN A 3 -5.83 58.07 -33.25
C GLN A 3 -6.08 56.56 -33.33
N THR A 4 -5.17 55.77 -32.76
CA THR A 4 -5.33 54.35 -32.54
C THR A 4 -6.13 54.15 -31.25
N SER A 5 -7.38 53.74 -31.37
CA SER A 5 -8.24 53.32 -30.27
C SER A 5 -7.78 51.95 -29.75
N GLN A 6 -7.32 51.89 -28.49
CA GLN A 6 -7.08 50.66 -27.77
C GLN A 6 -8.42 49.95 -27.46
N PRO A 7 -8.53 48.62 -27.64
CA PRO A 7 -9.70 47.87 -27.19
C PRO A 7 -9.67 47.73 -25.66
N ALA A 8 -10.76 48.09 -25.02
CA ALA A 8 -11.00 47.93 -23.59
C ALA A 8 -10.85 46.47 -23.18
N GLN A 9 -9.91 46.15 -22.30
CA GLN A 9 -9.80 44.87 -21.61
C GLN A 9 -11.00 44.69 -20.68
N GLY A 10 -11.98 43.95 -21.14
CA GLY A 10 -13.11 43.49 -20.32
C GLY A 10 -12.61 42.61 -19.19
N LYS A 11 -12.64 43.13 -17.95
CA LYS A 11 -12.48 42.34 -16.72
C LYS A 11 -13.61 41.32 -16.66
N THR A 12 -13.36 40.10 -17.07
CA THR A 12 -14.23 38.96 -16.78
C THR A 12 -14.19 38.70 -15.28
N LYS A 13 -15.11 39.32 -14.55
CA LYS A 13 -15.45 38.91 -13.19
C LYS A 13 -16.07 37.52 -13.27
N SER A 14 -15.28 36.48 -13.07
CA SER A 14 -15.78 35.11 -12.83
C SER A 14 -16.38 35.02 -11.41
N GLY A 15 -17.42 35.77 -11.15
CA GLY A 15 -18.30 35.54 -10.00
C GLY A 15 -19.17 34.35 -10.34
N LEU A 16 -18.92 33.21 -9.73
CA LEU A 16 -19.86 32.09 -9.74
C LEU A 16 -21.19 32.62 -9.19
N SER A 17 -22.20 32.78 -10.07
CA SER A 17 -23.53 33.23 -9.66
C SER A 17 -24.07 32.27 -8.57
N ALA A 18 -24.78 32.83 -7.56
CA ALA A 18 -25.30 32.08 -6.41
C ALA A 18 -26.08 30.80 -6.79
N GLY A 19 -26.66 30.73 -7.98
CA GLY A 19 -27.33 29.55 -8.49
C GLY A 19 -26.41 28.41 -8.97
N ARG A 20 -25.14 28.67 -9.28
CA ARG A 20 -24.21 27.63 -9.80
C ARG A 20 -23.56 26.80 -8.71
N TRP A 21 -23.34 27.36 -7.53
CA TRP A 21 -22.77 26.62 -6.40
C TRP A 21 -23.75 25.59 -5.82
N TRP A 22 -25.07 25.89 -5.81
CA TRP A 22 -26.09 24.91 -5.42
C TRP A 22 -26.14 23.72 -6.39
N ALA A 23 -26.03 23.97 -7.69
CA ALA A 23 -25.96 22.90 -8.68
C ALA A 23 -24.71 22.04 -8.48
N ALA A 24 -23.55 22.65 -8.19
CA ALA A 24 -22.33 21.92 -7.88
C ALA A 24 -22.47 21.09 -6.58
N LEU A 25 -23.08 21.66 -5.52
CA LEU A 25 -23.35 20.93 -4.28
C LEU A 25 -24.31 19.75 -4.50
N LEU A 26 -25.37 19.91 -5.30
CA LEU A 26 -26.29 18.81 -5.62
C LEU A 26 -25.63 17.68 -6.40
N MET A 27 -24.67 18.00 -7.29
CA MET A 27 -23.90 16.98 -8.02
C MET A 27 -22.96 16.19 -7.11
N VAL A 28 -22.38 16.82 -6.08
CA VAL A 28 -21.43 16.18 -5.16
C VAL A 28 -22.13 15.57 -3.93
N ALA A 29 -23.34 16.04 -3.59
CA ALA A 29 -24.09 15.60 -2.41
C ALA A 29 -24.27 14.07 -2.30
N PRO A 30 -24.62 13.31 -3.36
CA PRO A 30 -24.74 11.86 -3.25
C PRO A 30 -23.42 11.20 -2.82
N PHE A 31 -22.30 11.65 -3.39
CA PHE A 31 -20.97 11.16 -3.02
C PHE A 31 -20.66 11.51 -1.55
N ILE A 32 -20.87 12.76 -1.13
CA ILE A 32 -20.61 13.19 0.25
C ILE A 32 -21.47 12.41 1.24
N LEU A 33 -22.75 12.16 0.94
CA LEU A 33 -23.64 11.39 1.81
C LEU A 33 -23.14 9.94 1.99
N VAL A 34 -22.80 9.27 0.89
CA VAL A 34 -22.25 7.91 0.95
C VAL A 34 -20.91 7.89 1.68
N TYR A 35 -20.03 8.82 1.38
CA TYR A 35 -18.73 8.94 2.04
C TYR A 35 -18.87 9.18 3.56
N PHE A 36 -19.78 10.06 3.95
CA PHE A 36 -20.04 10.32 5.36
C PHE A 36 -20.64 9.10 6.05
N ALA A 37 -21.66 8.47 5.46
CA ALA A 37 -22.37 7.34 6.06
C ALA A 37 -21.50 6.08 6.19
N PHE A 38 -20.64 5.80 5.21
CA PHE A 38 -19.89 4.54 5.15
C PHE A 38 -18.41 4.67 5.55
N LEU A 39 -17.86 5.87 5.61
CA LEU A 39 -16.47 6.07 6.02
C LEU A 39 -16.36 6.92 7.29
N ILE A 40 -16.91 8.13 7.30
CA ILE A 40 -16.70 9.06 8.41
C ILE A 40 -17.45 8.58 9.66
N TYR A 41 -18.73 8.26 9.53
CA TYR A 41 -19.54 7.83 10.67
C TYR A 41 -19.00 6.54 11.33
N PRO A 42 -18.69 5.45 10.59
CA PRO A 42 -18.07 4.28 11.20
C PRO A 42 -16.70 4.56 11.83
N SER A 43 -15.88 5.43 11.24
CA SER A 43 -14.59 5.81 11.83
C SER A 43 -14.74 6.52 13.17
N ILE A 44 -15.71 7.44 13.29
CA ILE A 44 -16.04 8.09 14.56
C ILE A 44 -16.56 7.06 15.56
N ARG A 45 -17.40 6.11 15.12
CA ARG A 45 -17.92 5.05 16.00
C ARG A 45 -16.80 4.15 16.53
N VAL A 46 -15.85 3.73 15.69
CA VAL A 46 -14.66 2.97 16.12
C VAL A 46 -13.88 3.75 17.17
N LEU A 47 -13.66 5.06 16.96
CA LEU A 47 -13.00 5.91 17.95
C LEU A 47 -13.78 5.97 19.28
N GLN A 48 -15.11 6.08 19.25
CA GLN A 48 -15.93 6.05 20.46
C GLN A 48 -15.89 4.69 21.16
N LEU A 49 -16.01 3.59 20.41
CA LEU A 49 -16.00 2.22 20.93
C LEU A 49 -14.66 1.88 21.60
N SER A 50 -13.55 2.44 21.16
CA SER A 50 -12.24 2.20 21.76
C SER A 50 -12.14 2.61 23.24
N PHE A 51 -13.04 3.49 23.71
CA PHE A 51 -13.14 3.91 25.12
C PHE A 51 -14.19 3.11 25.92
N THR A 52 -14.70 2.02 25.36
CA THR A 52 -15.77 1.21 25.97
C THR A 52 -15.35 -0.25 26.10
N ASN A 53 -16.02 -0.99 26.94
CA ASN A 53 -15.91 -2.46 27.01
C ASN A 53 -16.99 -3.16 26.17
N SER A 54 -17.42 -2.52 25.09
CA SER A 54 -18.50 -3.05 24.25
C SER A 54 -18.10 -4.32 23.51
N ASP A 55 -19.10 -5.17 23.28
CA ASP A 55 -19.01 -6.24 22.31
C ASP A 55 -19.04 -5.72 20.86
N ILE A 56 -19.01 -6.61 19.88
CA ILE A 56 -19.09 -6.23 18.47
C ILE A 56 -20.43 -5.58 18.09
N GLY A 57 -21.49 -5.85 18.83
CA GLY A 57 -22.82 -5.23 18.68
C GLY A 57 -22.88 -3.79 19.18
N GLY A 58 -21.81 -3.31 19.83
CA GLY A 58 -21.72 -1.95 20.38
C GLY A 58 -22.39 -1.78 21.74
N SER A 59 -22.77 -2.90 22.41
CA SER A 59 -23.32 -2.88 23.76
C SER A 59 -22.21 -2.88 24.79
N GLY A 60 -22.13 -1.85 25.62
CA GLY A 60 -21.08 -1.76 26.64
C GLY A 60 -21.10 -0.45 27.41
N LYS A 61 -20.22 -0.34 28.40
CA LYS A 61 -20.06 0.82 29.26
C LYS A 61 -18.78 1.57 28.90
N TRP A 62 -18.79 2.86 29.17
CA TRP A 62 -17.60 3.68 29.04
C TRP A 62 -16.57 3.31 30.13
N ILE A 63 -15.34 2.97 29.72
CA ILE A 63 -14.23 2.59 30.61
C ILE A 63 -13.00 3.47 30.46
N GLY A 64 -13.10 4.58 29.69
CA GLY A 64 -11.99 5.51 29.48
C GLY A 64 -10.81 4.87 28.76
N LEU A 65 -9.60 4.96 29.29
CA LEU A 65 -8.36 4.49 28.67
C LEU A 65 -7.95 3.05 29.03
N GLU A 66 -8.83 2.28 29.66
CA GLU A 66 -8.52 0.94 30.16
C GLU A 66 -8.08 -0.03 29.02
N ASN A 67 -8.75 0.04 27.86
CA ASN A 67 -8.34 -0.74 26.68
C ASN A 67 -6.94 -0.35 26.18
N TYR A 68 -6.56 0.91 26.27
CA TYR A 68 -5.23 1.38 25.84
C TYR A 68 -4.13 0.90 26.81
N THR A 69 -4.40 0.92 28.11
CA THR A 69 -3.46 0.37 29.10
C THR A 69 -3.30 -1.14 28.96
N ARG A 70 -4.41 -1.87 28.70
CA ARG A 70 -4.39 -3.29 28.36
C ARG A 70 -3.55 -3.54 27.12
N LEU A 71 -3.75 -2.77 26.04
CA LEU A 71 -3.02 -2.93 24.77
C LEU A 71 -1.50 -2.78 24.95
N ILE A 72 -1.05 -1.79 25.72
CA ILE A 72 0.38 -1.55 25.96
C ILE A 72 1.00 -2.72 26.73
N SER A 73 0.25 -3.38 27.60
CA SER A 73 0.71 -4.53 28.38
C SER A 73 0.48 -5.89 27.71
N ASP A 74 -0.18 -5.92 26.54
CA ASP A 74 -0.50 -7.15 25.82
C ASP A 74 0.71 -7.65 24.99
N PRO A 75 1.33 -8.78 25.34
CA PRO A 75 2.44 -9.35 24.56
C PRO A 75 2.05 -9.72 23.12
N LEU A 76 0.79 -10.08 22.88
CA LEU A 76 0.32 -10.44 21.54
C LEU A 76 0.30 -9.22 20.61
N PHE A 77 -0.04 -8.04 21.14
CA PHE A 77 0.03 -6.80 20.37
C PHE A 77 1.46 -6.48 19.93
N TRP A 78 2.42 -6.58 20.83
CA TRP A 78 3.81 -6.31 20.50
C TRP A 78 4.39 -7.33 19.52
N ASN A 79 4.04 -8.61 19.67
CA ASN A 79 4.39 -9.64 18.70
C ASN A 79 3.80 -9.33 17.31
N ALA A 80 2.51 -8.98 17.25
CA ALA A 80 1.84 -8.62 16.00
C ALA A 80 2.44 -7.35 15.36
N LEU A 81 2.83 -6.37 16.16
CA LEU A 81 3.52 -5.17 15.68
C LEU A 81 4.88 -5.51 15.06
N VAL A 82 5.71 -6.29 15.77
CA VAL A 82 7.02 -6.74 15.27
C VAL A 82 6.86 -7.53 13.98
N ASN A 83 5.92 -8.46 13.91
CA ASN A 83 5.63 -9.24 12.72
C ASN A 83 5.17 -8.36 11.54
N THR A 84 4.34 -7.34 11.81
CA THR A 84 3.91 -6.39 10.79
C THR A 84 5.09 -5.57 10.26
N LEU A 85 5.97 -5.08 11.15
CA LEU A 85 7.17 -4.34 10.75
C LEU A 85 8.17 -5.24 9.99
N TYR A 86 8.32 -6.49 10.40
CA TYR A 86 9.14 -7.47 9.68
C TYR A 86 8.60 -7.73 8.28
N PHE A 87 7.28 -7.92 8.14
CA PHE A 87 6.65 -8.05 6.83
C PHE A 87 6.85 -6.82 5.95
N ILE A 88 6.71 -5.61 6.51
CA ILE A 88 6.98 -4.34 5.82
C ILE A 88 8.43 -4.29 5.31
N ALA A 89 9.40 -4.68 6.13
CA ALA A 89 10.80 -4.71 5.73
C ALA A 89 11.06 -5.70 4.57
N LEU A 90 10.39 -6.85 4.59
CA LEU A 90 10.49 -7.88 3.54
C LEU A 90 9.79 -7.47 2.24
N THR A 91 8.85 -6.52 2.28
CA THR A 91 7.99 -6.25 1.11
C THR A 91 8.17 -4.85 0.52
N VAL A 92 8.16 -3.78 1.33
CA VAL A 92 8.10 -2.39 0.82
C VAL A 92 9.30 -2.05 -0.07
N ILE A 93 10.52 -2.23 0.47
CA ILE A 93 11.73 -1.90 -0.27
C ILE A 93 11.95 -2.87 -1.43
N PRO A 94 11.88 -4.22 -1.23
CA PRO A 94 12.04 -5.15 -2.34
C PRO A 94 11.01 -4.96 -3.45
N ASN A 95 9.73 -4.75 -3.13
CA ASN A 95 8.68 -4.56 -4.13
C ASN A 95 8.89 -3.29 -4.95
N THR A 96 9.30 -2.21 -4.30
CA THR A 96 9.62 -0.94 -4.98
C THR A 96 10.85 -1.10 -5.89
N ALA A 97 11.91 -1.71 -5.38
CA ALA A 97 13.14 -1.95 -6.14
C ALA A 97 12.91 -2.89 -7.34
N LEU A 98 12.23 -4.01 -7.12
CA LEU A 98 11.86 -4.96 -8.18
C LEU A 98 11.00 -4.27 -9.25
N GLY A 99 9.98 -3.50 -8.83
CA GLY A 99 9.12 -2.75 -9.74
C GLY A 99 9.91 -1.80 -10.65
N LEU A 100 10.86 -1.05 -10.09
CA LEU A 100 11.73 -0.15 -10.86
C LEU A 100 12.66 -0.92 -11.82
N VAL A 101 13.36 -1.95 -11.31
CA VAL A 101 14.28 -2.75 -12.12
C VAL A 101 13.55 -3.42 -13.28
N MET A 102 12.39 -4.04 -13.00
CA MET A 102 11.58 -4.68 -14.04
C MET A 102 11.03 -3.65 -15.04
N ALA A 103 10.61 -2.47 -14.60
CA ALA A 103 10.19 -1.39 -15.51
C ALA A 103 11.32 -0.99 -16.45
N LEU A 104 12.55 -0.80 -15.95
CA LEU A 104 13.72 -0.48 -16.78
C LEU A 104 14.03 -1.58 -17.78
N MET A 105 13.92 -2.86 -17.39
CA MET A 105 14.12 -4.00 -18.29
C MET A 105 13.04 -4.05 -19.39
N VAL A 106 11.77 -3.89 -19.00
CA VAL A 106 10.63 -3.93 -19.94
C VAL A 106 10.68 -2.78 -20.94
N MET A 107 11.18 -1.60 -20.52
CA MET A 107 11.34 -0.45 -21.41
C MET A 107 12.32 -0.69 -22.56
N ARG A 108 13.28 -1.61 -22.38
CA ARG A 108 14.23 -2.01 -23.44
C ARG A 108 13.64 -2.96 -24.47
N LEU A 109 12.50 -3.57 -24.16
CA LEU A 109 11.82 -4.51 -25.08
C LEU A 109 11.02 -3.73 -26.13
N LYS A 110 11.18 -4.06 -27.41
CA LYS A 110 10.43 -3.44 -28.50
C LYS A 110 9.14 -4.22 -28.78
N TRP A 111 9.25 -5.46 -29.24
CA TRP A 111 8.12 -6.28 -29.67
C TRP A 111 7.41 -7.01 -28.50
N ALA A 112 8.14 -7.59 -27.57
CA ALA A 112 7.59 -8.37 -26.47
C ALA A 112 7.05 -7.53 -25.32
N ARG A 113 7.21 -6.19 -25.33
CA ARG A 113 6.88 -5.29 -24.22
C ARG A 113 5.46 -5.48 -23.69
N ARG A 114 4.46 -5.50 -24.59
CA ARG A 114 3.05 -5.63 -24.21
C ARG A 114 2.74 -6.97 -23.53
N TRP A 115 3.35 -8.05 -24.03
CA TRP A 115 3.13 -9.40 -23.48
C TRP A 115 3.79 -9.59 -22.13
N VAL A 116 5.01 -9.08 -21.98
CA VAL A 116 5.73 -9.09 -20.71
C VAL A 116 5.01 -8.26 -19.64
N LEU A 117 4.49 -7.09 -20.02
CA LEU A 117 3.67 -6.28 -19.13
C LEU A 117 2.39 -7.01 -18.71
N ALA A 118 1.69 -7.61 -19.65
CA ALA A 118 0.50 -8.39 -19.35
C ALA A 118 0.81 -9.53 -18.38
N ALA A 119 1.93 -10.24 -18.58
CA ALA A 119 2.34 -11.33 -17.70
C ALA A 119 2.66 -10.86 -16.28
N PHE A 120 3.29 -9.70 -16.10
CA PHE A 120 3.55 -9.13 -14.77
C PHE A 120 2.32 -8.53 -14.09
N PHE A 121 1.39 -8.00 -14.88
CA PHE A 121 0.18 -7.38 -14.33
C PHE A 121 -0.94 -8.39 -14.07
N LEU A 122 -0.98 -9.49 -14.80
CA LEU A 122 -2.02 -10.52 -14.67
C LEU A 122 -2.19 -11.04 -13.22
N PRO A 123 -1.12 -11.35 -12.46
CA PRO A 123 -1.27 -11.76 -11.08
C PRO A 123 -2.03 -10.73 -10.22
N TYR A 124 -1.77 -9.45 -10.40
CA TYR A 124 -2.39 -8.37 -9.62
C TYR A 124 -3.92 -8.29 -9.79
N VAL A 125 -4.44 -8.71 -10.94
CA VAL A 125 -5.88 -8.73 -11.23
C VAL A 125 -6.59 -9.93 -10.58
N LEU A 126 -5.85 -10.98 -10.21
CA LEU A 126 -6.44 -12.16 -9.60
C LEU A 126 -6.92 -11.86 -8.17
N PRO A 127 -8.08 -12.43 -7.75
CA PRO A 127 -8.52 -12.36 -6.37
C PRO A 127 -7.48 -12.99 -5.43
N VAL A 128 -7.30 -12.40 -4.25
CA VAL A 128 -6.33 -12.88 -3.26
C VAL A 128 -6.52 -14.35 -2.90
N SER A 129 -7.77 -14.81 -2.82
CA SER A 129 -8.10 -16.21 -2.54
C SER A 129 -7.60 -17.18 -3.60
N VAL A 130 -7.61 -16.78 -4.88
CA VAL A 130 -7.05 -17.58 -5.97
C VAL A 130 -5.53 -17.63 -5.87
N VAL A 131 -4.90 -16.48 -5.64
CA VAL A 131 -3.44 -16.38 -5.48
C VAL A 131 -2.96 -17.22 -4.31
N THR A 132 -3.60 -17.12 -3.14
CA THR A 132 -3.19 -17.87 -1.96
C THR A 132 -3.36 -19.37 -2.13
N ASN A 133 -4.48 -19.84 -2.71
CA ASN A 133 -4.68 -21.27 -3.01
C ASN A 133 -3.66 -21.79 -4.01
N LEU A 134 -3.32 -21.03 -5.06
CA LEU A 134 -2.28 -21.37 -6.01
C LEU A 134 -0.94 -21.60 -5.30
N TRP A 135 -0.55 -20.65 -4.44
CA TRP A 135 0.72 -20.73 -3.73
C TRP A 135 0.76 -21.78 -2.62
N LEU A 136 -0.39 -22.06 -1.95
CA LEU A 136 -0.50 -23.21 -1.03
C LEU A 136 -0.19 -24.51 -1.75
N TRP A 137 -0.65 -24.65 -3.00
CA TRP A 137 -0.37 -25.84 -3.80
C TRP A 137 1.08 -25.87 -4.33
N LEU A 138 1.61 -24.75 -4.85
CA LEU A 138 2.97 -24.67 -5.40
C LEU A 138 4.06 -24.86 -4.33
N LEU A 139 3.79 -24.38 -3.10
CA LEU A 139 4.70 -24.43 -1.95
C LEU A 139 4.34 -25.55 -0.94
N ASP A 140 3.51 -26.52 -1.34
CA ASP A 140 3.20 -27.64 -0.45
C ASP A 140 4.47 -28.43 -0.13
N GLN A 141 4.61 -28.83 1.14
CA GLN A 141 5.82 -29.50 1.63
C GLN A 141 6.05 -30.86 0.95
N ASN A 142 5.00 -31.61 0.63
CA ASN A 142 5.08 -32.99 0.18
C ASN A 142 5.06 -33.13 -1.36
N PHE A 143 4.24 -32.32 -2.03
CA PHE A 143 4.03 -32.44 -3.49
C PHE A 143 4.23 -31.11 -4.24
N GLY A 144 4.60 -30.03 -3.53
CA GLY A 144 4.79 -28.71 -4.14
C GLY A 144 5.94 -28.71 -5.15
N ILE A 145 5.67 -28.10 -6.31
CA ILE A 145 6.65 -28.08 -7.41
C ILE A 145 7.96 -27.38 -7.03
N VAL A 146 7.92 -26.41 -6.11
CA VAL A 146 9.13 -25.67 -5.68
C VAL A 146 10.07 -26.61 -4.91
N ASN A 147 9.57 -27.38 -3.96
CA ASN A 147 10.35 -28.38 -3.24
C ASN A 147 10.87 -29.48 -4.18
N TYR A 148 10.03 -29.93 -5.12
CA TYR A 148 10.42 -30.93 -6.11
C TYR A 148 11.59 -30.46 -6.99
N LEU A 149 11.52 -29.23 -7.53
CA LEU A 149 12.56 -28.69 -8.43
C LEU A 149 13.85 -28.32 -7.70
N THR A 150 13.75 -27.88 -6.44
CA THR A 150 14.92 -27.47 -5.64
C THR A 150 15.58 -28.63 -4.89
N GLY A 151 14.89 -29.77 -4.75
CA GLY A 151 15.32 -30.89 -3.90
C GLY A 151 15.26 -30.59 -2.41
N LEU A 152 14.62 -29.48 -2.02
CA LEU A 152 14.44 -29.08 -0.63
C LEU A 152 13.16 -29.69 -0.06
N VAL A 153 13.11 -29.89 1.26
CA VAL A 153 11.90 -30.32 1.98
C VAL A 153 11.58 -29.25 3.03
N ILE A 154 11.04 -28.12 2.53
CA ILE A 154 10.71 -26.98 3.37
C ILE A 154 9.20 -26.92 3.56
N GLY A 155 8.75 -26.79 4.81
CA GLY A 155 7.37 -26.48 5.15
C GLY A 155 7.13 -24.96 5.11
N TRP A 156 7.03 -24.40 3.89
CA TRP A 156 7.04 -22.94 3.64
C TRP A 156 6.08 -22.13 4.54
N PHE A 157 4.92 -22.70 4.86
CA PHE A 157 3.92 -22.03 5.71
C PHE A 157 3.79 -22.66 7.10
N GLN A 158 4.45 -23.79 7.34
CA GLN A 158 4.41 -24.56 8.58
C GLN A 158 5.66 -24.35 9.44
N ASP A 159 6.76 -23.90 8.85
CA ASP A 159 8.01 -23.64 9.53
C ASP A 159 8.06 -22.19 10.05
N PRO A 160 8.37 -21.96 11.34
CA PRO A 160 8.40 -20.62 11.94
C PRO A 160 9.35 -19.62 11.28
N ASP A 161 10.44 -20.10 10.69
CA ASP A 161 11.46 -19.24 10.07
C ASP A 161 11.11 -18.91 8.62
N TRP A 162 10.36 -19.79 7.94
CA TRP A 162 9.99 -19.62 6.53
C TRP A 162 8.60 -19.02 6.31
N ALA A 163 7.69 -19.11 7.28
CA ALA A 163 6.30 -18.72 7.07
C ALA A 163 6.13 -17.25 6.67
N MET A 164 6.73 -16.30 7.40
CA MET A 164 6.63 -14.88 7.05
C MET A 164 7.36 -14.53 5.74
N PRO A 165 8.60 -15.02 5.48
CA PRO A 165 9.25 -14.86 4.18
C PRO A 165 8.44 -15.43 3.01
N ALA A 166 7.78 -16.59 3.18
CA ALA A 166 6.93 -17.17 2.14
C ALA A 166 5.70 -16.29 1.85
N VAL A 167 5.00 -15.81 2.88
CA VAL A 167 3.89 -14.85 2.72
C VAL A 167 4.37 -13.58 2.01
N ALA A 168 5.56 -13.06 2.36
CA ALA A 168 6.14 -11.91 1.72
C ALA A 168 6.47 -12.17 0.23
N ALA A 169 7.05 -13.32 -0.09
CA ALA A 169 7.37 -13.71 -1.48
C ALA A 169 6.10 -13.80 -2.35
N VAL A 170 5.04 -14.43 -1.82
CA VAL A 170 3.72 -14.48 -2.50
C VAL A 170 3.18 -13.07 -2.74
N THR A 171 3.26 -12.20 -1.75
CA THR A 171 2.79 -10.81 -1.86
C THR A 171 3.60 -10.02 -2.89
N LEU A 172 4.93 -10.17 -2.92
CA LEU A 172 5.80 -9.54 -3.90
C LEU A 172 5.42 -9.98 -5.33
N TRP A 173 5.31 -11.30 -5.57
CA TRP A 173 4.91 -11.83 -6.87
C TRP A 173 3.55 -11.32 -7.31
N TRP A 174 2.59 -11.25 -6.39
CA TRP A 174 1.23 -10.81 -6.70
C TRP A 174 1.17 -9.33 -7.05
N THR A 175 1.93 -8.47 -6.34
CA THR A 175 1.73 -7.00 -6.37
C THR A 175 2.78 -6.24 -7.17
N VAL A 176 3.92 -6.84 -7.52
CA VAL A 176 5.02 -6.14 -8.22
C VAL A 176 4.61 -5.57 -9.57
N GLY A 177 3.71 -6.24 -10.30
CA GLY A 177 3.25 -5.78 -11.61
C GLY A 177 2.61 -4.40 -11.61
N PHE A 178 1.90 -4.04 -10.54
CA PHE A 178 1.35 -2.69 -10.36
C PHE A 178 2.46 -1.64 -10.26
N ASN A 179 3.52 -1.93 -9.49
CA ASN A 179 4.67 -1.03 -9.36
C ASN A 179 5.42 -0.88 -10.70
N VAL A 180 5.54 -1.97 -11.47
CA VAL A 180 6.14 -1.93 -12.83
C VAL A 180 5.39 -0.93 -13.70
N LEU A 181 4.06 -0.92 -13.69
CA LEU A 181 3.25 0.03 -14.48
C LEU A 181 3.49 1.48 -14.03
N LEU A 182 3.51 1.74 -12.71
CA LEU A 182 3.75 3.09 -12.18
C LEU A 182 5.13 3.61 -12.57
N PHE A 183 6.17 2.78 -12.44
CA PHE A 183 7.52 3.17 -12.84
C PHE A 183 7.68 3.33 -14.34
N MET A 184 7.04 2.49 -15.13
CA MET A 184 7.04 2.67 -16.59
C MET A 184 6.41 3.99 -17.01
N ALA A 185 5.26 4.35 -16.43
CA ALA A 185 4.63 5.65 -16.68
C ALA A 185 5.56 6.80 -16.29
N ALA A 186 6.24 6.69 -15.14
CA ALA A 186 7.20 7.69 -14.68
C ALA A 186 8.39 7.85 -15.65
N ILE A 187 8.99 6.73 -16.08
CA ILE A 187 10.15 6.73 -17.00
C ILE A 187 9.76 7.28 -18.37
N GLN A 188 8.54 6.98 -18.86
CA GLN A 188 8.05 7.50 -20.15
C GLN A 188 7.81 9.00 -20.14
N ASN A 189 7.56 9.59 -18.98
CA ASN A 189 7.38 11.03 -18.82
C ASN A 189 8.71 11.82 -18.76
N VAL A 190 9.86 11.14 -18.71
CA VAL A 190 11.17 11.80 -18.78
C VAL A 190 11.40 12.29 -20.21
N PRO A 191 11.65 13.61 -20.44
CA PRO A 191 11.89 14.16 -21.76
C PRO A 191 13.07 13.47 -22.45
N GLN A 192 12.86 13.03 -23.69
CA GLN A 192 13.89 12.32 -24.46
C GLN A 192 15.11 13.20 -24.73
N GLU A 193 14.91 14.51 -24.85
CA GLU A 193 15.95 15.51 -25.06
C GLU A 193 17.04 15.46 -23.99
N LEU A 194 16.69 15.12 -22.73
CA LEU A 194 17.66 14.97 -21.65
C LEU A 194 18.58 13.77 -21.86
N TYR A 195 18.07 12.68 -22.40
CA TYR A 195 18.89 11.51 -22.74
C TYR A 195 19.78 11.78 -23.96
N GLU A 196 19.29 12.52 -24.94
CA GLU A 196 20.04 12.91 -26.14
C GLU A 196 21.17 13.85 -25.77
N ALA A 197 20.91 14.87 -24.94
CA ALA A 197 21.95 15.77 -24.43
C ALA A 197 23.02 15.02 -23.64
N ALA A 198 22.63 14.15 -22.71
CA ALA A 198 23.56 13.33 -21.95
C ALA A 198 24.38 12.39 -22.84
N ALA A 199 23.81 11.88 -23.94
CA ALA A 199 24.53 11.04 -24.89
C ALA A 199 25.57 11.87 -25.68
N LEU A 200 25.27 13.11 -26.06
CA LEU A 200 26.20 14.02 -26.72
C LEU A 200 27.36 14.37 -25.79
N ASP A 201 27.11 14.49 -24.49
CA ASP A 201 28.16 14.69 -23.45
C ASP A 201 28.97 13.44 -23.16
N GLY A 202 28.70 12.31 -23.83
CA GLY A 202 29.42 11.05 -23.66
C GLY A 202 29.02 10.24 -22.41
N ALA A 203 27.86 10.51 -21.82
CA ALA A 203 27.41 9.81 -20.64
C ALA A 203 27.14 8.32 -20.90
N SER A 204 27.69 7.45 -20.05
CA SER A 204 27.39 6.02 -20.06
C SER A 204 25.95 5.73 -19.58
N SER A 205 25.41 4.55 -19.88
CA SER A 205 24.05 4.15 -19.43
C SER A 205 23.87 4.25 -17.92
N ASN A 206 24.90 3.97 -17.12
CA ASN A 206 24.83 4.10 -15.67
C ASN A 206 24.79 5.58 -15.22
N GLN A 207 25.52 6.45 -15.90
CA GLN A 207 25.47 7.90 -15.66
C GLN A 207 24.11 8.46 -16.06
N MET A 208 23.54 8.05 -17.21
CA MET A 208 22.18 8.42 -17.61
C MET A 208 21.14 7.99 -16.57
N PHE A 209 21.24 6.76 -16.06
CA PHE A 209 20.35 6.30 -14.99
C PHE A 209 20.50 7.16 -13.73
N ARG A 210 21.75 7.35 -13.26
CA ARG A 210 22.01 8.03 -11.97
C ARG A 210 21.69 9.52 -11.99
N PHE A 211 21.98 10.22 -13.09
CA PHE A 211 21.90 11.67 -13.17
C PHE A 211 20.68 12.19 -13.94
N VAL A 212 20.02 11.36 -14.77
CA VAL A 212 18.82 11.74 -15.52
C VAL A 212 17.60 10.96 -15.01
N THR A 213 17.61 9.62 -15.16
CA THR A 213 16.43 8.81 -14.87
C THR A 213 16.06 8.86 -13.39
N TRP A 214 16.99 8.53 -12.50
CA TRP A 214 16.73 8.39 -11.07
C TRP A 214 16.19 9.67 -10.41
N PRO A 215 16.78 10.86 -10.62
CA PRO A 215 16.27 12.10 -10.04
C PRO A 215 14.86 12.45 -10.52
N LEU A 216 14.55 12.21 -11.80
CA LEU A 216 13.25 12.52 -12.39
C LEU A 216 12.16 11.50 -12.02
N VAL A 217 12.53 10.25 -11.75
CA VAL A 217 11.62 9.19 -11.29
C VAL A 217 11.46 9.19 -9.77
N TRP A 218 12.34 9.88 -9.04
CA TRP A 218 12.30 9.93 -7.57
C TRP A 218 10.97 10.38 -6.96
N PRO A 219 10.26 11.40 -7.51
CA PRO A 219 8.95 11.78 -6.98
C PRO A 219 7.92 10.63 -7.03
N VAL A 220 7.94 9.83 -8.11
CA VAL A 220 7.08 8.65 -8.25
C VAL A 220 7.56 7.53 -7.33
N THR A 221 8.86 7.33 -7.19
CA THR A 221 9.43 6.37 -6.23
C THR A 221 8.97 6.68 -4.81
N SER A 222 9.00 7.94 -4.42
CA SER A 222 8.51 8.40 -3.11
C SER A 222 7.03 8.11 -2.92
N LEU A 223 6.21 8.34 -3.95
CA LEU A 223 4.78 8.01 -3.94
C LEU A 223 4.55 6.50 -3.81
N VAL A 224 5.25 5.68 -4.59
CA VAL A 224 5.18 4.21 -4.53
C VAL A 224 5.54 3.71 -3.14
N LEU A 225 6.62 4.21 -2.55
CA LEU A 225 7.03 3.84 -1.19
C LEU A 225 5.97 4.14 -0.14
N ILE A 226 5.30 5.32 -0.23
CA ILE A 226 4.22 5.69 0.70
C ILE A 226 3.01 4.77 0.52
N LEU A 227 2.59 4.53 -0.73
CA LEU A 227 1.47 3.65 -1.04
C LEU A 227 1.73 2.21 -0.57
N GLN A 228 2.94 1.70 -0.81
CA GLN A 228 3.35 0.38 -0.34
C GLN A 228 3.37 0.30 1.19
N LEU A 229 3.93 1.30 1.88
CA LEU A 229 3.96 1.32 3.33
C LEU A 229 2.54 1.22 3.93
N ILE A 230 1.61 2.06 3.43
CA ILE A 230 0.22 2.05 3.88
C ILE A 230 -0.46 0.69 3.57
N ALA A 231 -0.21 0.12 2.39
CA ALA A 231 -0.76 -1.17 2.00
C ALA A 231 -0.25 -2.31 2.88
N GLN A 232 1.06 -2.35 3.16
CA GLN A 232 1.67 -3.43 3.94
C GLN A 232 1.37 -3.34 5.44
N PHE A 233 1.10 -2.15 6.01
CA PHE A 233 0.56 -2.05 7.36
C PHE A 233 -0.84 -2.68 7.50
N LYS A 234 -1.60 -2.72 6.39
CA LYS A 234 -2.95 -3.28 6.33
C LYS A 234 -2.97 -4.73 5.82
N ILE A 235 -1.84 -5.43 5.86
CA ILE A 235 -1.77 -6.83 5.48
C ILE A 235 -2.69 -7.67 6.38
N PHE A 236 -3.58 -8.43 5.77
CA PHE A 236 -4.50 -9.32 6.46
C PHE A 236 -4.79 -10.58 5.63
N ASP A 237 -5.33 -10.39 4.42
CA ASP A 237 -5.89 -11.47 3.61
C ASP A 237 -4.88 -12.60 3.35
N GLN A 238 -3.66 -12.28 2.95
CA GLN A 238 -2.61 -13.25 2.65
C GLN A 238 -2.22 -14.04 3.91
N VAL A 239 -2.01 -13.33 5.04
CA VAL A 239 -1.67 -13.98 6.32
C VAL A 239 -2.81 -14.88 6.78
N TYR A 240 -4.04 -14.39 6.72
CA TYR A 240 -5.22 -15.14 7.13
C TYR A 240 -5.44 -16.40 6.29
N LEU A 241 -5.29 -16.31 4.97
CA LEU A 241 -5.53 -17.41 4.05
C LEU A 241 -4.37 -18.42 3.96
N LEU A 242 -3.11 -17.97 4.09
CA LEU A 242 -1.93 -18.83 3.96
C LEU A 242 -1.54 -19.52 5.28
N THR A 243 -1.58 -18.79 6.39
CA THR A 243 -0.99 -19.24 7.67
C THR A 243 -1.93 -19.14 8.86
N GLN A 244 -3.00 -18.33 8.74
CA GLN A 244 -3.89 -17.97 9.86
C GLN A 244 -3.13 -17.40 11.08
N GLY A 245 -1.95 -16.79 10.84
CA GLY A 245 -1.08 -16.26 11.91
C GLY A 245 -0.03 -17.24 12.44
N GLY A 246 -0.13 -18.52 12.04
CA GLY A 246 0.80 -19.58 12.46
C GLY A 246 2.11 -19.60 11.69
N PRO A 247 3.02 -20.52 12.04
CA PRO A 247 3.01 -21.29 13.29
C PRO A 247 3.40 -20.42 14.50
N PHE A 248 2.87 -20.76 15.66
CA PHE A 248 3.22 -20.12 16.96
C PHE A 248 3.11 -18.59 16.95
N ASP A 249 2.07 -18.03 16.29
CA ASP A 249 1.85 -16.59 16.08
C ASP A 249 3.01 -15.83 15.38
N LYS A 250 3.91 -16.54 14.71
CA LYS A 250 5.04 -15.95 13.97
C LYS A 250 4.64 -15.12 12.75
N THR A 251 3.43 -15.33 12.24
CA THR A 251 2.88 -14.53 11.16
C THR A 251 1.65 -13.71 11.59
N THR A 252 1.29 -13.70 12.88
CA THR A 252 0.21 -12.86 13.38
C THR A 252 0.57 -11.39 13.25
N VAL A 253 -0.15 -10.68 12.39
CA VAL A 253 -0.02 -9.24 12.13
C VAL A 253 -1.12 -8.46 12.87
N ILE A 254 -0.96 -7.13 13.01
CA ILE A 254 -1.89 -6.30 13.80
C ILE A 254 -3.34 -6.43 13.31
N LEU A 255 -3.57 -6.45 11.99
CA LEU A 255 -4.93 -6.55 11.47
C LEU A 255 -5.56 -7.93 11.71
N LEU A 256 -4.74 -8.99 11.77
CA LEU A 256 -5.21 -10.32 12.16
C LEU A 256 -5.54 -10.39 13.66
N LEU A 257 -4.75 -9.75 14.51
CA LEU A 257 -5.04 -9.62 15.94
C LEU A 257 -6.34 -8.85 16.16
N LEU A 258 -6.55 -7.73 15.45
CA LEU A 258 -7.81 -6.97 15.46
C LEU A 258 -9.00 -7.87 15.07
N TYR A 259 -8.85 -8.63 13.98
CA TYR A 259 -9.91 -9.55 13.52
C TYR A 259 -10.25 -10.62 14.56
N ARG A 260 -9.24 -11.24 15.16
CA ARG A 260 -9.44 -12.23 16.22
C ARG A 260 -10.16 -11.63 17.43
N SER A 261 -9.74 -10.45 17.88
CA SER A 261 -10.37 -9.75 19.01
C SER A 261 -11.82 -9.37 18.70
N ALA A 262 -12.10 -8.86 17.50
CA ALA A 262 -13.45 -8.47 17.10
C ALA A 262 -14.39 -9.67 16.94
N PHE A 263 -14.00 -10.65 16.10
CA PHE A 263 -14.92 -11.68 15.61
C PHE A 263 -14.80 -13.02 16.33
N GLN A 264 -13.65 -13.36 16.91
CA GLN A 264 -13.48 -14.61 17.65
C GLN A 264 -13.71 -14.41 19.15
N GLN A 265 -13.22 -13.29 19.71
CA GLN A 265 -13.34 -12.96 21.14
C GLN A 265 -14.56 -12.08 21.46
N GLN A 266 -15.21 -11.50 20.43
CA GLN A 266 -16.37 -10.61 20.55
C GLN A 266 -16.05 -9.31 21.33
N GLU A 267 -14.77 -8.89 21.42
CA GLU A 267 -14.32 -7.72 22.14
C GLU A 267 -14.30 -6.47 21.22
N GLY A 268 -15.46 -5.87 20.96
CA GLY A 268 -15.63 -4.71 20.06
C GLY A 268 -14.84 -3.48 20.53
N GLY A 269 -14.81 -3.20 21.84
CA GLY A 269 -14.06 -2.08 22.40
C GLY A 269 -12.55 -2.25 22.25
N TYR A 270 -12.01 -3.42 22.59
CA TYR A 270 -10.57 -3.72 22.48
C TYR A 270 -10.10 -3.76 21.03
N SER A 271 -10.84 -4.41 20.14
CA SER A 271 -10.54 -4.44 18.70
C SER A 271 -10.55 -3.04 18.09
N SER A 272 -11.50 -2.18 18.51
CA SER A 272 -11.55 -0.77 18.12
C SER A 272 -10.29 0.00 18.56
N THR A 273 -9.79 -0.29 19.76
CA THR A 273 -8.53 0.29 20.26
C THR A 273 -7.34 -0.12 19.40
N ILE A 274 -7.23 -1.42 19.03
CA ILE A 274 -6.18 -1.90 18.11
C ILE A 274 -6.28 -1.13 16.77
N GLY A 275 -7.47 -0.95 16.23
CA GLY A 275 -7.71 -0.24 14.98
C GLY A 275 -7.30 1.24 15.05
N VAL A 276 -7.65 1.95 16.14
CA VAL A 276 -7.24 3.35 16.36
C VAL A 276 -5.72 3.47 16.47
N VAL A 277 -5.08 2.60 17.23
CA VAL A 277 -3.62 2.61 17.39
C VAL A 277 -2.92 2.29 16.06
N LEU A 278 -3.42 1.31 15.30
CA LEU A 278 -2.91 1.01 13.95
C LEU A 278 -3.03 2.24 13.03
N LEU A 279 -4.18 2.93 13.03
CA LEU A 279 -4.36 4.15 12.25
C LEU A 279 -3.31 5.21 12.62
N LEU A 280 -3.08 5.44 13.92
CA LEU A 280 -2.07 6.40 14.39
C LEU A 280 -0.66 6.01 13.97
N ILE A 281 -0.31 4.72 14.05
CA ILE A 281 0.99 4.20 13.58
C ILE A 281 1.17 4.45 12.08
N ILE A 282 0.15 4.15 11.26
CA ILE A 282 0.19 4.37 9.80
C ILE A 282 0.35 5.86 9.48
N LEU A 283 -0.43 6.74 10.13
CA LEU A 283 -0.34 8.19 9.92
C LEU A 283 1.03 8.73 10.30
N MET A 284 1.56 8.30 11.44
CA MET A 284 2.91 8.69 11.89
C MET A 284 3.98 8.20 10.93
N ALA A 285 3.94 6.94 10.52
CA ALA A 285 4.90 6.36 9.58
C ALA A 285 4.85 7.05 8.21
N ALA A 286 3.65 7.28 7.66
CA ALA A 286 3.47 8.00 6.40
C ALA A 286 3.92 9.46 6.48
N PHE A 287 3.65 10.15 7.60
CA PHE A 287 4.12 11.51 7.83
C PHE A 287 5.65 11.59 7.92
N LEU A 288 6.27 10.73 8.70
CA LEU A 288 7.73 10.68 8.83
C LEU A 288 8.39 10.38 7.48
N GLN A 289 7.85 9.39 6.76
CA GLN A 289 8.34 9.02 5.44
C GLN A 289 8.19 10.17 4.43
N SER A 290 7.03 10.84 4.37
CA SER A 290 6.80 11.96 3.46
C SER A 290 7.73 13.13 3.75
N ARG A 291 7.99 13.43 5.02
CA ARG A 291 8.91 14.48 5.45
C ARG A 291 10.36 14.13 5.10
N TYR A 292 10.76 12.88 5.26
CA TYR A 292 12.10 12.42 4.92
C TYR A 292 12.34 12.42 3.41
N LEU A 293 11.43 11.84 2.63
CA LEU A 293 11.54 11.75 1.18
C LEU A 293 11.38 13.11 0.48
N GLY A 294 10.61 14.02 1.07
CA GLY A 294 10.43 15.39 0.56
C GLY A 294 11.71 16.23 0.56
N ARG A 295 12.68 15.91 1.43
CA ARG A 295 13.99 16.62 1.48
C ARG A 295 14.88 16.34 0.27
N PHE A 296 14.64 15.26 -0.46
CA PHE A 296 15.38 14.93 -1.69
C PHE A 296 14.73 15.52 -2.95
N ARG A 297 13.74 16.39 -2.78
CA ARG A 297 12.97 17.02 -3.86
C ARG A 297 13.46 18.45 -4.19
N SER A 298 14.35 18.99 -3.35
CA SER A 298 14.94 20.33 -3.47
C SER A 298 16.32 20.31 -4.11
#